data_879797fc18a2b8d93876004204ca2775
#
_entry.id   879797fc18a2b8d93876004204ca2775
#
_cell.length_a   1.000
_cell.length_b   1.000
_cell.length_c   1.000
_cell.angle_alpha   90.00
_cell.angle_beta   90.00
_cell.angle_gamma   90.00
#
_symmetry.space_group_name_H-M   'P 1'
#
loop_
_entity.id
_entity.type
_entity.pdbx_description
1 polymer ?
#
loop_
_entity_poly.entity_id
_entity_poly.type
_entity_poly.pdbx_seq_one_letter_code
_entity_poly.pdbx_strand_id
1 'polypeptide(L)'
;MTATPDPGETFVHEDLYLYGEQWEPGQFFAGRPVVEPGETVADPSAVAWALTNGLSGNGGEPGLEQELRRLLDSVDGDSIESIVLVHYGHDVGEFLAANAAWLPRLRSLFLGFVSMELLDISWMKQGDIAPLLEAFPHLERLDVRGSDGLTLRPVRHERLRALRFECGGLPGAVVRAVGACDLPALEHLEMWLGVENYGGDYTVADLAPILSGERLPALRRLGLCDSPAQDEIAAAVAAAPVVARLEELSLSMGELTDAGAEALLGGQPLTHLRRLDLHHHYISGPMAARIAASLPGVDVDLSERQPDDERYVAVSE
;
A
#
# COMPACT_ATOMS: atom_id res chain seq x y z
N MET A 1 -17.70 -14.96 16.66
CA MET A 1 -18.07 -13.78 15.87
C MET A 1 -16.93 -12.80 16.08
N THR A 2 -15.95 -12.82 15.24
CA THR A 2 -14.91 -11.80 15.19
C THR A 2 -15.55 -10.54 14.60
N ALA A 3 -15.44 -9.42 15.30
CA ALA A 3 -15.91 -8.15 14.81
C ALA A 3 -15.22 -7.85 13.46
N THR A 4 -15.98 -7.43 12.46
CA THR A 4 -15.44 -6.92 11.21
C THR A 4 -14.56 -5.72 11.56
N PRO A 5 -13.28 -5.69 11.15
CA PRO A 5 -12.44 -4.52 11.42
C PRO A 5 -13.06 -3.28 10.77
N ASP A 6 -12.97 -2.14 11.43
CA ASP A 6 -13.35 -0.86 10.84
C ASP A 6 -12.42 -0.59 9.65
N PRO A 7 -12.92 -0.40 8.43
CA PRO A 7 -12.10 -0.18 7.24
C PRO A 7 -11.19 1.07 7.32
N GLY A 8 -11.16 1.74 8.44
CA GLY A 8 -10.37 2.92 8.72
C GLY A 8 -9.28 2.77 9.77
N GLU A 9 -9.10 1.61 10.43
CA GLU A 9 -8.42 1.59 11.72
C GLU A 9 -6.92 1.33 11.73
N THR A 10 -6.29 0.80 10.66
CA THR A 10 -4.85 0.51 10.75
C THR A 10 -4.08 0.68 9.43
N PHE A 11 -2.79 1.04 9.52
CA PHE A 11 -1.82 0.90 8.45
C PHE A 11 -1.67 -0.56 8.00
N VAL A 12 -1.92 -1.45 8.88
CA VAL A 12 -1.59 -2.84 8.69
C VAL A 12 -2.74 -3.48 7.94
N HIS A 13 -2.53 -3.95 6.81
CA HIS A 13 -2.67 -5.24 6.20
C HIS A 13 -3.77 -6.16 6.76
N GLU A 14 -4.73 -5.61 7.48
CA GLU A 14 -5.86 -6.34 8.00
C GLU A 14 -6.76 -6.89 6.90
N ASP A 15 -6.63 -6.32 5.70
CA ASP A 15 -7.47 -6.69 4.57
C ASP A 15 -6.96 -7.92 3.82
N LEU A 16 -5.65 -7.99 3.53
CA LEU A 16 -5.02 -9.10 2.83
C LEU A 16 -3.63 -9.38 3.39
N TYR A 17 -3.27 -10.66 3.45
CA TYR A 17 -1.98 -11.08 3.96
C TYR A 17 -0.83 -10.52 3.10
N LEU A 18 0.17 -9.93 3.76
CA LEU A 18 1.27 -9.26 3.09
C LEU A 18 2.28 -10.19 2.49
N TYR A 19 2.65 -11.18 3.26
CA TYR A 19 3.78 -12.00 2.97
C TYR A 19 3.35 -13.43 2.72
N GLY A 20 3.71 -13.94 1.57
CA GLY A 20 3.98 -15.32 1.33
C GLY A 20 2.83 -16.31 1.37
N GLU A 21 1.72 -15.99 1.94
CA GLU A 21 0.63 -16.96 2.02
C GLU A 21 -0.37 -16.77 0.88
N GLN A 22 -0.81 -17.90 0.34
CA GLN A 22 -1.87 -17.92 -0.65
C GLN A 22 -3.12 -17.31 -0.04
N TRP A 23 -3.94 -16.69 -0.88
CA TRP A 23 -5.26 -16.25 -0.46
C TRP A 23 -6.00 -17.36 0.30
N GLU A 24 -6.41 -17.08 1.52
CA GLU A 24 -7.18 -17.97 2.37
C GLU A 24 -8.65 -17.53 2.45
N PRO A 25 -9.60 -18.49 2.52
CA PRO A 25 -11.00 -18.17 2.75
C PRO A 25 -11.19 -17.37 4.04
N GLY A 26 -11.90 -16.24 3.96
CA GLY A 26 -12.19 -15.38 5.10
C GLY A 26 -11.33 -14.14 5.20
N GLN A 27 -10.47 -13.87 4.25
CA GLN A 27 -9.75 -12.59 4.13
C GLN A 27 -10.69 -11.47 3.70
N PHE A 28 -10.26 -10.23 3.99
CA PHE A 28 -11.01 -9.02 3.64
C PHE A 28 -10.15 -8.10 2.77
N PHE A 29 -10.79 -7.37 1.87
CA PHE A 29 -10.19 -6.27 1.14
C PHE A 29 -11.16 -5.08 1.12
N ALA A 30 -10.68 -3.92 1.50
CA ALA A 30 -11.47 -2.69 1.62
C ALA A 30 -12.74 -2.89 2.47
N GLY A 31 -12.62 -3.62 3.59
CA GLY A 31 -13.69 -3.96 4.51
C GLY A 31 -14.72 -4.96 3.98
N ARG A 32 -14.46 -5.60 2.82
CA ARG A 32 -15.33 -6.60 2.19
C ARG A 32 -14.71 -7.98 2.24
N PRO A 33 -15.49 -9.05 2.54
CA PRO A 33 -14.97 -10.40 2.41
C PRO A 33 -14.57 -10.70 0.97
N VAL A 34 -13.42 -11.34 0.81
CA VAL A 34 -12.91 -11.75 -0.50
C VAL A 34 -13.55 -13.07 -0.90
N VAL A 35 -14.09 -13.13 -2.12
CA VAL A 35 -14.78 -14.30 -2.68
C VAL A 35 -14.32 -14.56 -4.11
N GLU A 36 -14.41 -15.83 -4.55
CA GLU A 36 -14.10 -16.21 -5.93
C GLU A 36 -15.34 -16.16 -6.85
N PRO A 37 -15.12 -15.92 -8.16
CA PRO A 37 -16.19 -16.04 -9.15
C PRO A 37 -16.84 -17.43 -9.14
N GLY A 38 -18.17 -17.45 -9.06
CA GLY A 38 -18.95 -18.69 -8.96
C GLY A 38 -19.47 -18.99 -7.55
N GLU A 39 -19.00 -18.30 -6.54
CA GLU A 39 -19.62 -18.37 -5.22
C GLU A 39 -20.98 -17.65 -5.21
N THR A 40 -21.91 -18.21 -4.44
CA THR A 40 -23.24 -17.60 -4.28
C THR A 40 -23.18 -16.55 -3.20
N VAL A 41 -23.32 -15.28 -3.57
CA VAL A 41 -23.37 -14.15 -2.66
C VAL A 41 -24.75 -13.47 -2.72
N ALA A 42 -25.22 -13.00 -1.57
CA ALA A 42 -26.53 -12.34 -1.49
C ALA A 42 -26.50 -10.93 -2.10
N ASP A 43 -25.38 -10.23 -1.93
CA ASP A 43 -25.13 -8.89 -2.47
C ASP A 43 -23.74 -8.82 -3.09
N PRO A 44 -23.62 -8.82 -4.41
CA PRO A 44 -22.34 -8.76 -5.10
C PRO A 44 -21.53 -7.48 -4.81
N SER A 45 -22.16 -6.39 -4.40
CA SER A 45 -21.47 -5.15 -4.05
C SER A 45 -20.84 -5.18 -2.63
N ALA A 46 -21.27 -6.10 -1.80
CA ALA A 46 -20.78 -6.26 -0.42
C ALA A 46 -19.52 -7.14 -0.32
N VAL A 47 -19.00 -7.65 -1.42
CA VAL A 47 -17.84 -8.53 -1.47
C VAL A 47 -16.72 -7.93 -2.34
N ALA A 48 -15.49 -8.41 -2.16
CA ALA A 48 -14.37 -8.17 -3.06
C ALA A 48 -14.15 -9.43 -3.91
N TRP A 49 -14.22 -9.27 -5.24
CA TRP A 49 -14.07 -10.37 -6.16
C TRP A 49 -12.61 -10.66 -6.46
N ALA A 50 -12.14 -11.85 -6.11
CA ALA A 50 -10.79 -12.30 -6.40
C ALA A 50 -10.72 -12.93 -7.80
N LEU A 51 -10.02 -12.29 -8.71
CA LEU A 51 -9.67 -12.87 -10.02
C LEU A 51 -8.30 -13.53 -9.87
N THR A 52 -8.32 -14.76 -9.45
CA THR A 52 -7.16 -15.58 -9.15
C THR A 52 -6.93 -16.52 -10.33
N ASN A 53 -6.26 -16.05 -11.34
CA ASN A 53 -5.76 -16.90 -12.42
C ASN A 53 -5.12 -18.14 -11.81
N GLY A 54 -5.76 -19.31 -11.92
CA GLY A 54 -5.27 -20.52 -11.26
C GLY A 54 -3.76 -20.66 -11.39
N LEU A 55 -3.02 -20.44 -10.33
CA LEU A 55 -1.56 -20.43 -10.24
C LEU A 55 -0.90 -21.79 -10.48
N SER A 56 -1.63 -22.71 -11.05
CA SER A 56 -1.14 -24.02 -11.48
C SER A 56 -0.45 -23.89 -12.84
N GLY A 57 0.85 -23.71 -12.85
CA GLY A 57 1.74 -23.49 -13.99
C GLY A 57 1.74 -24.52 -15.14
N ASN A 58 0.58 -24.97 -15.55
CA ASN A 58 0.37 -25.86 -16.69
C ASN A 58 -0.35 -25.08 -17.80
N GLY A 59 0.42 -24.52 -18.70
CA GLY A 59 0.05 -23.72 -19.87
C GLY A 59 -1.35 -23.95 -20.45
N GLY A 60 -2.25 -23.04 -20.19
CA GLY A 60 -3.64 -23.07 -20.65
C GLY A 60 -4.58 -22.25 -19.78
N GLU A 61 -4.08 -21.43 -18.88
CA GLU A 61 -4.87 -20.65 -17.94
C GLU A 61 -5.57 -19.46 -18.60
N PRO A 62 -6.80 -19.15 -18.17
CA PRO A 62 -7.54 -18.02 -18.70
C PRO A 62 -6.79 -16.72 -18.40
N GLY A 63 -6.57 -15.89 -19.39
CA GLY A 63 -6.08 -14.53 -19.19
C GLY A 63 -7.09 -13.66 -18.45
N LEU A 64 -6.66 -12.50 -17.93
CA LEU A 64 -7.50 -11.55 -17.21
C LEU A 64 -8.83 -11.24 -17.91
N GLU A 65 -8.81 -11.07 -19.23
CA GLU A 65 -10.03 -10.82 -20.00
C GLU A 65 -11.04 -11.96 -19.87
N GLN A 66 -10.58 -13.19 -19.94
CA GLN A 66 -11.46 -14.36 -19.87
C GLN A 66 -12.05 -14.54 -18.47
N GLU A 67 -11.26 -14.27 -17.42
CA GLU A 67 -11.74 -14.34 -16.05
C GLU A 67 -12.75 -13.23 -15.75
N LEU A 68 -12.46 -12.01 -16.17
CA LEU A 68 -13.36 -10.90 -15.99
C LEU A 68 -14.71 -11.15 -16.75
N ARG A 69 -14.64 -11.70 -17.96
CA ARG A 69 -15.86 -12.09 -18.69
C ARG A 69 -16.65 -13.17 -17.95
N ARG A 70 -15.99 -14.18 -17.39
CA ARG A 70 -16.67 -15.21 -16.56
C ARG A 70 -17.37 -14.63 -15.35
N LEU A 71 -16.74 -13.66 -14.67
CA LEU A 71 -17.38 -12.96 -13.57
C LEU A 71 -18.63 -12.21 -14.08
N LEU A 72 -18.52 -11.47 -15.18
CA LEU A 72 -19.60 -10.69 -15.77
C LEU A 72 -20.74 -11.54 -16.37
N ASP A 73 -20.49 -12.79 -16.71
CA ASP A 73 -21.56 -13.75 -17.12
C ASP A 73 -22.50 -14.11 -15.96
N SER A 74 -22.04 -13.93 -14.70
CA SER A 74 -22.80 -14.30 -13.50
C SER A 74 -23.13 -13.12 -12.58
N VAL A 75 -22.40 -12.02 -12.71
CA VAL A 75 -22.54 -10.82 -11.86
C VAL A 75 -22.63 -9.58 -12.75
N ASP A 76 -23.64 -8.74 -12.49
CA ASP A 76 -23.79 -7.46 -13.18
C ASP A 76 -22.59 -6.55 -12.84
N GLY A 77 -21.92 -5.99 -13.85
CA GLY A 77 -20.80 -5.08 -13.66
C GLY A 77 -21.14 -3.85 -12.82
N ASP A 78 -22.41 -3.39 -12.85
CA ASP A 78 -22.91 -2.33 -11.97
C ASP A 78 -22.96 -2.72 -10.48
N SER A 79 -22.81 -3.99 -10.17
CA SER A 79 -22.78 -4.50 -8.80
C SER A 79 -21.35 -4.81 -8.31
N ILE A 80 -20.33 -4.64 -9.15
CA ILE A 80 -18.95 -4.91 -8.79
C ILE A 80 -18.29 -3.61 -8.32
N GLU A 81 -18.00 -3.55 -7.01
CA GLU A 81 -17.36 -2.38 -6.40
C GLU A 81 -15.92 -2.64 -5.94
N SER A 82 -15.51 -3.91 -5.77
CA SER A 82 -14.19 -4.26 -5.27
C SER A 82 -13.62 -5.48 -5.99
N ILE A 83 -12.37 -5.38 -6.42
CA ILE A 83 -11.64 -6.45 -7.12
C ILE A 83 -10.25 -6.62 -6.54
N VAL A 84 -9.84 -7.88 -6.36
CA VAL A 84 -8.48 -8.31 -6.07
C VAL A 84 -7.94 -9.07 -7.27
N LEU A 85 -6.87 -8.60 -7.88
CA LEU A 85 -6.24 -9.23 -9.03
C LEU A 85 -4.94 -9.93 -8.64
N VAL A 86 -4.86 -11.20 -8.95
CA VAL A 86 -3.58 -11.92 -8.96
C VAL A 86 -2.74 -11.53 -10.19
N HIS A 87 -3.40 -11.06 -11.24
CA HIS A 87 -2.74 -10.66 -12.47
C HIS A 87 -1.80 -9.48 -12.28
N TYR A 88 -0.65 -9.56 -12.89
CA TYR A 88 0.35 -8.52 -12.99
C TYR A 88 0.92 -8.53 -14.42
N GLY A 89 1.53 -7.42 -14.84
CA GLY A 89 2.10 -7.26 -16.17
C GLY A 89 1.88 -5.85 -16.71
N HIS A 90 2.68 -5.48 -17.68
CA HIS A 90 2.70 -4.11 -18.24
C HIS A 90 1.37 -3.65 -18.83
N ASP A 91 0.52 -4.57 -19.24
CA ASP A 91 -0.74 -4.33 -19.95
C ASP A 91 -1.98 -4.41 -19.07
N VAL A 92 -1.86 -4.88 -17.82
CA VAL A 92 -3.03 -5.06 -16.91
C VAL A 92 -3.75 -3.74 -16.66
N GLY A 93 -3.00 -2.68 -16.33
CA GLY A 93 -3.56 -1.36 -16.07
C GLY A 93 -4.24 -0.76 -17.32
N GLU A 94 -3.59 -0.87 -18.48
CA GLU A 94 -4.14 -0.39 -19.76
C GLU A 94 -5.39 -1.20 -20.18
N PHE A 95 -5.35 -2.52 -20.00
CA PHE A 95 -6.50 -3.38 -20.30
C PHE A 95 -7.73 -2.99 -19.46
N LEU A 96 -7.56 -2.83 -18.14
CA LEU A 96 -8.66 -2.43 -17.26
C LEU A 96 -9.19 -1.03 -17.63
N ALA A 97 -8.30 -0.08 -17.90
CA ALA A 97 -8.69 1.26 -18.29
C ALA A 97 -9.48 1.26 -19.61
N ALA A 98 -9.04 0.48 -20.60
CA ALA A 98 -9.73 0.35 -21.89
C ALA A 98 -11.12 -0.29 -21.76
N ASN A 99 -11.35 -1.09 -20.73
CA ASN A 99 -12.59 -1.81 -20.45
C ASN A 99 -13.33 -1.28 -19.21
N ALA A 100 -13.06 -0.05 -18.78
CA ALA A 100 -13.65 0.54 -17.58
C ALA A 100 -15.19 0.55 -17.59
N ALA A 101 -15.82 0.59 -18.77
CA ALA A 101 -17.27 0.47 -18.93
C ALA A 101 -17.85 -0.87 -18.44
N TRP A 102 -17.02 -1.90 -18.26
CA TRP A 102 -17.44 -3.18 -17.70
C TRP A 102 -17.62 -3.12 -16.18
N LEU A 103 -16.98 -2.15 -15.53
CA LEU A 103 -16.87 -2.00 -14.07
C LEU A 103 -17.19 -0.55 -13.65
N PRO A 104 -18.36 0.00 -14.01
CA PRO A 104 -18.62 1.44 -13.87
C PRO A 104 -18.69 1.92 -12.43
N ARG A 105 -18.81 1.00 -11.47
CA ARG A 105 -18.90 1.31 -10.04
C ARG A 105 -17.70 0.84 -9.22
N LEU A 106 -16.60 0.48 -9.87
CA LEU A 106 -15.39 0.04 -9.18
C LEU A 106 -14.88 1.13 -8.23
N ARG A 107 -14.70 0.77 -6.95
CA ARG A 107 -14.23 1.63 -5.87
C ARG A 107 -12.91 1.18 -5.28
N SER A 108 -12.63 -0.13 -5.30
CA SER A 108 -11.41 -0.67 -4.69
C SER A 108 -10.78 -1.69 -5.61
N LEU A 109 -9.48 -1.53 -5.84
CA LEU A 109 -8.72 -2.39 -6.72
C LEU A 109 -7.36 -2.74 -6.08
N PHE A 110 -7.04 -4.03 -6.01
CA PHE A 110 -5.71 -4.53 -5.68
C PHE A 110 -5.09 -5.14 -6.95
N LEU A 111 -3.94 -4.64 -7.35
CA LEU A 111 -3.16 -5.15 -8.49
C LEU A 111 -1.99 -6.00 -8.00
N GLY A 112 -1.87 -7.21 -8.55
CA GLY A 112 -0.70 -8.05 -8.32
C GLY A 112 -0.71 -8.77 -6.96
N PHE A 113 -1.86 -9.19 -6.47
CA PHE A 113 -1.92 -10.04 -5.27
C PHE A 113 -1.42 -11.46 -5.58
N VAL A 114 -0.11 -11.64 -5.54
CA VAL A 114 0.55 -12.94 -5.73
C VAL A 114 1.30 -13.27 -4.44
N SER A 115 1.26 -14.56 -4.04
CA SER A 115 2.05 -15.04 -2.91
C SER A 115 3.55 -14.99 -3.22
N MET A 116 4.36 -14.57 -2.25
CA MET A 116 5.82 -14.58 -2.35
C MET A 116 6.40 -16.00 -2.53
N GLU A 117 5.69 -17.05 -2.13
CA GLU A 117 6.11 -18.43 -2.42
C GLU A 117 6.11 -18.76 -3.93
N LEU A 118 5.33 -18.01 -4.70
CA LEU A 118 5.18 -18.22 -6.14
C LEU A 118 6.01 -17.25 -6.98
N LEU A 119 6.18 -16.04 -6.50
CA LEU A 119 6.95 -14.99 -7.16
C LEU A 119 7.39 -13.94 -6.16
N ASP A 120 8.68 -13.66 -6.12
CA ASP A 120 9.25 -12.57 -5.33
C ASP A 120 8.65 -11.24 -5.76
N ILE A 121 8.31 -10.42 -4.78
CA ILE A 121 7.61 -9.15 -4.99
C ILE A 121 8.37 -8.21 -5.94
N SER A 122 9.69 -8.25 -5.92
CA SER A 122 10.55 -7.41 -6.75
C SER A 122 10.59 -7.79 -8.24
N TRP A 123 10.14 -9.01 -8.59
CA TRP A 123 10.04 -9.47 -9.97
C TRP A 123 8.64 -9.30 -10.57
N MET A 124 7.71 -8.80 -9.78
CA MET A 124 6.35 -8.57 -10.26
C MET A 124 6.31 -7.34 -11.16
N LYS A 125 6.04 -7.60 -12.45
CA LYS A 125 5.96 -6.57 -13.47
C LYS A 125 4.66 -5.78 -13.34
N GLN A 126 4.79 -4.47 -13.46
CA GLN A 126 3.66 -3.56 -13.54
C GLN A 126 3.79 -2.64 -14.76
N GLY A 127 2.80 -1.85 -15.07
CA GLY A 127 2.79 -0.88 -16.15
C GLY A 127 2.46 0.53 -15.68
N ASP A 128 1.95 1.36 -16.61
CA ASP A 128 1.45 2.69 -16.26
C ASP A 128 0.08 2.56 -15.56
N ILE A 129 0.00 3.04 -14.32
CA ILE A 129 -1.24 3.05 -13.55
C ILE A 129 -2.04 4.36 -13.69
N ALA A 130 -1.51 5.37 -14.35
CA ALA A 130 -2.23 6.63 -14.56
C ALA A 130 -3.52 6.45 -15.37
N PRO A 131 -3.58 5.60 -16.43
CA PRO A 131 -4.82 5.32 -17.13
C PRO A 131 -5.93 4.73 -16.26
N LEU A 132 -5.59 3.92 -15.24
CA LEU A 132 -6.57 3.41 -14.28
C LEU A 132 -7.23 4.54 -13.49
N LEU A 133 -6.42 5.43 -12.93
CA LEU A 133 -6.92 6.57 -12.15
C LEU A 133 -7.79 7.51 -12.99
N GLU A 134 -7.51 7.61 -14.29
CA GLU A 134 -8.33 8.42 -15.21
C GLU A 134 -9.63 7.73 -15.64
N ALA A 135 -9.57 6.40 -15.83
CA ALA A 135 -10.71 5.63 -16.33
C ALA A 135 -11.74 5.29 -15.25
N PHE A 136 -11.33 5.23 -13.98
CA PHE A 136 -12.19 4.88 -12.84
C PHE A 136 -12.43 6.06 -11.89
N PRO A 137 -13.26 7.04 -12.23
CA PRO A 137 -13.46 8.26 -11.44
C PRO A 137 -14.12 8.01 -10.07
N HIS A 138 -14.63 6.80 -9.84
CA HIS A 138 -15.22 6.37 -8.57
C HIS A 138 -14.26 5.58 -7.69
N LEU A 139 -13.02 5.35 -8.14
CA LEU A 139 -12.04 4.60 -7.38
C LEU A 139 -11.70 5.33 -6.07
N GLU A 140 -11.80 4.62 -4.96
CA GLU A 140 -11.52 5.11 -3.62
C GLU A 140 -10.24 4.49 -3.04
N ARG A 141 -9.89 3.28 -3.49
CA ARG A 141 -8.68 2.57 -3.04
C ARG A 141 -7.96 1.91 -4.21
N LEU A 142 -6.64 2.10 -4.26
CA LEU A 142 -5.74 1.41 -5.18
C LEU A 142 -4.53 0.88 -4.40
N ASP A 143 -4.37 -0.43 -4.38
CA ASP A 143 -3.19 -1.12 -3.88
C ASP A 143 -2.44 -1.73 -5.07
N VAL A 144 -1.14 -1.53 -5.12
CA VAL A 144 -0.26 -2.03 -6.19
C VAL A 144 0.88 -2.80 -5.57
N ARG A 145 1.01 -4.09 -5.91
CA ARG A 145 2.13 -4.92 -5.50
C ARG A 145 3.05 -5.18 -6.68
N GLY A 146 4.36 -5.03 -6.43
CA GLY A 146 5.39 -5.10 -7.45
C GLY A 146 5.68 -3.76 -8.12
N SER A 147 6.91 -3.59 -8.59
CA SER A 147 7.39 -2.32 -9.14
C SER A 147 8.22 -2.43 -10.42
N ASP A 148 8.53 -3.64 -10.90
CA ASP A 148 9.28 -3.79 -12.16
C ASP A 148 8.46 -3.21 -13.32
N GLY A 149 8.95 -2.13 -13.93
CA GLY A 149 8.27 -1.40 -15.00
C GLY A 149 7.11 -0.50 -14.55
N LEU A 150 6.86 -0.39 -13.23
CA LEU A 150 5.82 0.50 -12.71
C LEU A 150 6.11 1.96 -13.08
N THR A 151 5.12 2.61 -13.66
CA THR A 151 5.15 4.04 -13.95
C THR A 151 3.86 4.72 -13.52
N LEU A 152 4.00 5.99 -13.17
CA LEU A 152 2.91 6.88 -12.84
C LEU A 152 3.26 8.28 -13.36
N ARG A 153 2.38 8.91 -14.08
CA ARG A 153 2.45 10.36 -14.35
C ARG A 153 1.50 11.10 -13.41
N PRO A 154 1.78 12.36 -13.09
CA PRO A 154 0.88 13.15 -12.25
C PRO A 154 -0.55 13.19 -12.79
N VAL A 155 -1.51 12.84 -11.95
CA VAL A 155 -2.94 12.87 -12.26
C VAL A 155 -3.71 13.65 -11.19
N ARG A 156 -4.92 14.06 -11.54
CA ARG A 156 -5.91 14.54 -10.56
C ARG A 156 -6.99 13.48 -10.37
N HIS A 157 -7.28 13.12 -9.10
CA HIS A 157 -8.36 12.19 -8.78
C HIS A 157 -9.12 12.63 -7.53
N GLU A 158 -10.41 12.92 -7.72
CA GLU A 158 -11.24 13.58 -6.68
C GLU A 158 -11.65 12.65 -5.54
N ARG A 159 -11.62 11.33 -5.74
CA ARG A 159 -12.21 10.37 -4.80
C ARG A 159 -11.24 9.35 -4.23
N LEU A 160 -10.01 9.28 -4.73
CA LEU A 160 -9.03 8.32 -4.22
C LEU A 160 -8.71 8.66 -2.75
N ARG A 161 -8.99 7.73 -1.86
CA ARG A 161 -8.83 7.87 -0.41
C ARG A 161 -7.64 7.04 0.11
N ALA A 162 -7.33 5.94 -0.53
CA ALA A 162 -6.18 5.10 -0.18
C ALA A 162 -5.34 4.77 -1.41
N LEU A 163 -4.03 4.94 -1.30
CA LEU A 163 -3.05 4.57 -2.32
C LEU A 163 -1.88 3.87 -1.63
N ARG A 164 -1.59 2.63 -2.05
CA ARG A 164 -0.52 1.83 -1.46
C ARG A 164 0.36 1.22 -2.53
N PHE A 165 1.66 1.18 -2.24
CA PHE A 165 2.67 0.51 -3.05
C PHE A 165 3.45 -0.46 -2.18
N GLU A 166 3.39 -1.73 -2.52
CA GLU A 166 4.09 -2.84 -1.86
C GLU A 166 5.14 -3.39 -2.83
N CYS A 167 6.42 -3.20 -2.55
CA CYS A 167 7.50 -3.66 -3.42
C CYS A 167 8.85 -3.63 -2.70
N GLY A 168 9.82 -4.40 -3.19
CA GLY A 168 11.18 -4.38 -2.68
C GLY A 168 12.03 -3.18 -3.12
N GLY A 169 11.49 -2.34 -4.06
CA GLY A 169 12.15 -1.12 -4.51
C GLY A 169 11.24 -0.23 -5.34
N LEU A 170 10.74 0.86 -4.76
CA LEU A 170 9.85 1.79 -5.45
C LEU A 170 10.65 2.80 -6.30
N PRO A 171 10.42 2.89 -7.63
CA PRO A 171 11.12 3.86 -8.45
C PRO A 171 10.90 5.30 -7.98
N GLY A 172 11.97 6.08 -7.85
CA GLY A 172 11.91 7.48 -7.44
C GLY A 172 11.06 8.36 -8.38
N ALA A 173 10.94 7.96 -9.65
CA ALA A 173 10.01 8.58 -10.57
C ALA A 173 8.55 8.44 -10.12
N VAL A 174 8.16 7.28 -9.54
CA VAL A 174 6.82 7.05 -8.98
C VAL A 174 6.63 7.88 -7.71
N VAL A 175 7.63 7.91 -6.81
CA VAL A 175 7.60 8.75 -5.60
C VAL A 175 7.35 10.22 -5.95
N ARG A 176 8.12 10.76 -6.93
CA ARG A 176 7.94 12.14 -7.42
C ARG A 176 6.57 12.37 -8.04
N ALA A 177 6.08 11.40 -8.82
CA ALA A 177 4.76 11.49 -9.45
C ALA A 177 3.63 11.53 -8.42
N VAL A 178 3.69 10.69 -7.37
CA VAL A 178 2.73 10.73 -6.25
C VAL A 178 2.71 12.12 -5.60
N GLY A 179 3.89 12.68 -5.30
CA GLY A 179 4.01 14.02 -4.74
C GLY A 179 3.50 15.14 -5.64
N ALA A 180 3.43 14.90 -6.96
CA ALA A 180 2.94 15.85 -7.98
C ALA A 180 1.47 15.64 -8.34
N CYS A 181 0.84 14.51 -7.96
CA CYS A 181 -0.59 14.26 -8.13
C CYS A 181 -1.42 15.26 -7.31
N ASP A 182 -2.63 15.54 -7.78
CA ASP A 182 -3.65 16.29 -7.06
C ASP A 182 -4.72 15.32 -6.55
N LEU A 183 -4.60 14.92 -5.28
CA LEU A 183 -5.44 13.90 -4.64
C LEU A 183 -6.13 14.47 -3.39
N PRO A 184 -7.10 15.37 -3.56
CA PRO A 184 -7.69 16.13 -2.46
C PRO A 184 -8.41 15.27 -1.42
N ALA A 185 -8.85 14.06 -1.78
CA ALA A 185 -9.52 13.14 -0.88
C ALA A 185 -8.60 12.06 -0.27
N LEU A 186 -7.30 12.06 -0.59
CA LEU A 186 -6.40 11.00 -0.13
C LEU A 186 -6.17 11.08 1.37
N GLU A 187 -6.66 10.07 2.08
CA GLU A 187 -6.57 9.93 3.54
C GLU A 187 -5.43 9.02 3.97
N HIS A 188 -5.09 8.02 3.13
CA HIS A 188 -4.05 7.04 3.41
C HIS A 188 -3.09 6.92 2.22
N LEU A 189 -1.81 7.18 2.49
CA LEU A 189 -0.70 6.91 1.56
C LEU A 189 0.30 6.00 2.25
N GLU A 190 0.63 4.88 1.64
CA GLU A 190 1.67 3.97 2.10
C GLU A 190 2.58 3.59 0.94
N MET A 191 3.88 3.69 1.16
CA MET A 191 4.90 3.35 0.18
C MET A 191 5.99 2.53 0.86
N TRP A 192 6.21 1.31 0.36
CA TRP A 192 7.40 0.53 0.65
C TRP A 192 8.47 0.98 -0.32
N LEU A 193 9.45 1.68 0.20
CA LEU A 193 10.43 2.38 -0.60
C LEU A 193 11.52 1.45 -1.12
N GLY A 194 11.84 0.41 -0.36
CA GLY A 194 12.75 -0.66 -0.72
C GLY A 194 14.19 -0.22 -1.00
N VAL A 195 14.91 -1.09 -1.68
CA VAL A 195 16.35 -0.95 -1.90
C VAL A 195 16.70 -0.66 -3.37
N GLU A 196 17.86 -0.04 -3.61
CA GLU A 196 18.34 0.34 -4.95
C GLU A 196 18.49 -0.87 -5.89
N ASN A 197 18.89 -2.03 -5.35
CA ASN A 197 19.06 -3.26 -6.12
C ASN A 197 17.77 -3.72 -6.83
N TYR A 198 16.62 -3.34 -6.31
CA TYR A 198 15.30 -3.68 -6.85
C TYR A 198 14.53 -2.46 -7.37
N GLY A 199 15.25 -1.38 -7.67
CA GLY A 199 14.69 -0.19 -8.34
C GLY A 199 14.30 0.95 -7.42
N GLY A 200 14.56 0.86 -6.12
CA GLY A 200 14.36 1.92 -5.14
C GLY A 200 15.40 3.05 -5.27
N ASP A 201 15.38 3.76 -6.38
CA ASP A 201 16.34 4.83 -6.72
C ASP A 201 15.87 6.23 -6.26
N TYR A 202 14.91 6.27 -5.34
CA TYR A 202 14.43 7.52 -4.74
C TYR A 202 15.51 8.16 -3.85
N THR A 203 15.34 9.43 -3.60
CA THR A 203 16.07 10.17 -2.57
C THR A 203 15.09 10.73 -1.53
N VAL A 204 15.55 11.02 -0.32
CA VAL A 204 14.71 11.64 0.71
C VAL A 204 14.13 12.98 0.24
N ALA A 205 14.84 13.71 -0.63
CA ALA A 205 14.35 14.95 -1.24
C ALA A 205 13.12 14.75 -2.13
N ASP A 206 12.95 13.58 -2.74
CA ASP A 206 11.77 13.25 -3.57
C ASP A 206 10.48 13.17 -2.73
N LEU A 207 10.59 12.95 -1.43
CA LEU A 207 9.47 12.94 -0.49
C LEU A 207 8.98 14.35 -0.12
N ALA A 208 9.74 15.39 -0.39
CA ALA A 208 9.41 16.76 0.07
C ALA A 208 8.02 17.25 -0.36
N PRO A 209 7.51 17.01 -1.57
CA PRO A 209 6.14 17.40 -1.94
C PRO A 209 5.06 16.66 -1.13
N ILE A 210 5.26 15.38 -0.80
CA ILE A 210 4.37 14.58 0.05
C ILE A 210 4.40 15.12 1.47
N LEU A 211 5.59 15.35 2.00
CA LEU A 211 5.82 15.85 3.36
C LEU A 211 5.30 17.30 3.57
N SER A 212 5.24 18.11 2.50
CA SER A 212 4.57 19.42 2.56
C SER A 212 3.07 19.27 2.79
N GLY A 213 2.47 18.22 2.27
CA GLY A 213 1.06 17.93 2.35
C GLY A 213 0.14 18.89 1.58
N GLU A 214 0.68 19.79 0.76
CA GLU A 214 -0.10 20.81 0.05
C GLU A 214 -1.11 20.21 -0.94
N ARG A 215 -0.68 19.14 -1.66
CA ARG A 215 -1.53 18.45 -2.65
C ARG A 215 -2.34 17.29 -2.06
N LEU A 216 -2.12 16.96 -0.80
CA LEU A 216 -2.74 15.87 -0.07
C LEU A 216 -3.44 16.38 1.21
N PRO A 217 -4.41 17.32 1.08
CA PRO A 217 -4.97 18.04 2.25
C PRO A 217 -5.75 17.15 3.22
N ALA A 218 -6.29 16.02 2.72
CA ALA A 218 -7.04 15.09 3.54
C ALA A 218 -6.18 14.02 4.24
N LEU A 219 -4.85 14.00 3.99
CA LEU A 219 -3.98 12.92 4.48
C LEU A 219 -4.00 12.83 6.01
N ARG A 220 -4.27 11.63 6.52
CA ARG A 220 -4.34 11.28 7.95
C ARG A 220 -3.42 10.13 8.30
N ARG A 221 -3.09 9.27 7.33
CA ARG A 221 -2.22 8.12 7.50
C ARG A 221 -1.11 8.16 6.47
N LEU A 222 0.12 8.11 6.95
CA LEU A 222 1.31 8.13 6.11
C LEU A 222 2.25 7.01 6.51
N GLY A 223 2.52 6.09 5.58
CA GLY A 223 3.55 5.06 5.68
C GLY A 223 4.67 5.34 4.69
N LEU A 224 5.90 5.48 5.20
CA LEU A 224 7.14 5.57 4.45
C LEU A 224 8.05 4.45 4.98
N CYS A 225 7.81 3.25 4.48
CA CYS A 225 8.28 2.01 5.07
C CYS A 225 9.40 1.39 4.25
N ASP A 226 10.07 0.39 4.84
CA ASP A 226 10.96 -0.51 4.10
C ASP A 226 12.13 0.21 3.43
N SER A 227 12.82 1.07 4.15
CA SER A 227 13.90 1.91 3.60
C SER A 227 15.24 1.70 4.32
N PRO A 228 16.35 1.55 3.58
CA PRO A 228 17.68 1.65 4.19
C PRO A 228 18.02 3.08 4.66
N ALA A 229 17.35 4.10 4.13
CA ALA A 229 17.50 5.51 4.53
C ALA A 229 16.46 5.93 5.59
N GLN A 230 16.02 5.00 6.47
CA GLN A 230 14.91 5.24 7.39
C GLN A 230 15.24 6.32 8.43
N ASP A 231 16.49 6.47 8.83
CA ASP A 231 16.92 7.55 9.75
C ASP A 231 16.78 8.93 9.11
N GLU A 232 17.17 9.09 7.85
CA GLU A 232 17.05 10.33 7.10
C GLU A 232 15.58 10.67 6.81
N ILE A 233 14.76 9.66 6.52
CA ILE A 233 13.30 9.82 6.36
C ILE A 233 12.69 10.28 7.68
N ALA A 234 13.04 9.65 8.80
CA ALA A 234 12.58 10.04 10.12
C ALA A 234 12.93 11.51 10.46
N ALA A 235 14.16 11.94 10.11
CA ALA A 235 14.59 13.33 10.28
C ALA A 235 13.78 14.31 9.39
N ALA A 236 13.49 13.94 8.14
CA ALA A 236 12.66 14.74 7.25
C ALA A 236 11.20 14.83 7.74
N VAL A 237 10.63 13.73 8.22
CA VAL A 237 9.28 13.65 8.82
C VAL A 237 9.19 14.51 10.07
N ALA A 238 10.22 14.50 10.92
CA ALA A 238 10.24 15.26 12.18
C ALA A 238 9.98 16.77 12.00
N ALA A 239 10.31 17.32 10.82
CA ALA A 239 10.10 18.75 10.48
C ALA A 239 8.95 18.97 9.49
N ALA A 240 8.26 17.92 9.05
CA ALA A 240 7.32 17.99 7.94
C ALA A 240 5.96 18.56 8.33
N PRO A 241 5.41 19.57 7.59
CA PRO A 241 4.12 20.18 7.90
C PRO A 241 2.95 19.19 7.92
N VAL A 242 3.00 18.12 7.09
CA VAL A 242 1.94 17.12 7.01
C VAL A 242 1.69 16.43 8.34
N VAL A 243 2.72 16.20 9.14
CA VAL A 243 2.66 15.43 10.40
C VAL A 243 1.68 16.03 11.40
N ALA A 244 1.55 17.35 11.44
CA ALA A 244 0.64 18.05 12.38
C ALA A 244 -0.84 17.63 12.25
N ARG A 245 -1.22 16.98 11.13
CA ARG A 245 -2.60 16.54 10.88
C ARG A 245 -2.75 15.03 10.74
N LEU A 246 -1.64 14.28 10.81
CA LEU A 246 -1.69 12.83 10.76
C LEU A 246 -2.34 12.28 12.04
N GLU A 247 -3.04 11.20 11.89
CA GLU A 247 -3.54 10.35 12.97
C GLU A 247 -2.63 9.14 13.16
N GLU A 248 -2.04 8.66 12.07
CA GLU A 248 -1.15 7.50 12.06
C GLU A 248 0.08 7.78 11.20
N LEU A 249 1.24 7.32 11.70
CA LEU A 249 2.52 7.39 11.03
C LEU A 249 3.21 6.05 11.11
N SER A 250 3.66 5.50 9.97
CA SER A 250 4.52 4.32 9.93
C SER A 250 5.87 4.66 9.30
N LEU A 251 6.94 4.27 9.99
CA LEU A 251 8.33 4.29 9.54
C LEU A 251 8.95 2.91 9.77
N SER A 252 8.15 1.89 9.60
CA SER A 252 8.46 0.49 9.89
C SER A 252 9.23 -0.20 8.75
N MET A 253 9.65 -1.43 8.99
CA MET A 253 10.20 -2.33 8.00
C MET A 253 11.59 -1.94 7.47
N GLY A 254 12.12 -0.80 7.89
CA GLY A 254 13.39 -0.25 7.42
C GLY A 254 14.51 -0.31 8.45
N GLU A 255 15.62 0.36 8.12
CA GLU A 255 16.82 0.38 8.96
C GLU A 255 16.78 1.53 9.98
N LEU A 256 15.64 1.73 10.66
CA LEU A 256 15.49 2.78 11.67
C LEU A 256 16.32 2.49 12.92
N THR A 257 17.18 3.43 13.29
CA THR A 257 18.07 3.33 14.45
C THR A 257 17.76 4.38 15.54
N ASP A 258 18.60 4.42 16.56
CA ASP A 258 18.54 5.47 17.58
C ASP A 258 18.69 6.88 16.99
N ALA A 259 19.40 7.03 15.87
CA ALA A 259 19.60 8.34 15.22
C ALA A 259 18.28 8.89 14.65
N GLY A 260 17.52 8.09 13.91
CA GLY A 260 16.20 8.47 13.41
C GLY A 260 15.18 8.66 14.53
N ALA A 261 15.21 7.78 15.54
CA ALA A 261 14.36 7.88 16.72
C ALA A 261 14.62 9.20 17.50
N GLU A 262 15.89 9.60 17.67
CA GLU A 262 16.26 10.89 18.30
C GLU A 262 15.74 12.07 17.47
N ALA A 263 15.86 12.00 16.13
CA ALA A 263 15.36 13.05 15.24
C ALA A 263 13.82 13.21 15.37
N LEU A 264 13.08 12.10 15.43
CA LEU A 264 11.62 12.12 15.64
C LEU A 264 11.25 12.77 16.98
N LEU A 265 11.91 12.36 18.07
CA LEU A 265 11.63 12.92 19.41
C LEU A 265 12.08 14.38 19.55
N GLY A 266 13.08 14.78 18.78
CA GLY A 266 13.58 16.16 18.74
C GLY A 266 12.79 17.11 17.83
N GLY A 267 11.88 16.57 17.02
CA GLY A 267 11.08 17.31 16.07
C GLY A 267 9.78 17.90 16.64
N GLN A 268 8.77 17.97 15.79
CA GLN A 268 7.45 18.44 16.24
C GLN A 268 6.77 17.40 17.13
N PRO A 269 5.83 17.81 18.00
CA PRO A 269 5.11 16.90 18.88
C PRO A 269 4.36 15.81 18.11
N LEU A 270 4.47 14.55 18.54
CA LEU A 270 3.77 13.40 17.98
C LEU A 270 2.65 12.86 18.92
N THR A 271 2.42 13.53 20.05
CA THR A 271 1.44 13.10 21.07
C THR A 271 -0.02 13.17 20.60
N HIS A 272 -0.28 13.74 19.44
CA HIS A 272 -1.61 13.80 18.81
C HIS A 272 -1.88 12.58 17.93
N LEU A 273 -0.86 11.79 17.61
CA LEU A 273 -1.04 10.56 16.85
C LEU A 273 -1.85 9.54 17.65
N ARG A 274 -2.67 8.78 16.98
CA ARG A 274 -3.31 7.58 17.52
C ARG A 274 -2.32 6.41 17.53
N ARG A 275 -1.55 6.26 16.43
CA ARG A 275 -0.58 5.18 16.24
C ARG A 275 0.72 5.70 15.63
N LEU A 276 1.84 5.20 16.16
CA LEU A 276 3.18 5.29 15.59
C LEU A 276 3.72 3.88 15.40
N ASP A 277 3.88 3.46 14.16
CA ASP A 277 4.36 2.15 13.82
C ASP A 277 5.84 2.21 13.41
N LEU A 278 6.67 1.52 14.17
CA LEU A 278 8.11 1.42 14.01
C LEU A 278 8.57 -0.05 14.04
N HIS A 279 7.69 -1.02 13.74
CA HIS A 279 8.07 -2.44 13.77
C HIS A 279 9.19 -2.75 12.76
N HIS A 280 9.95 -3.80 13.00
CA HIS A 280 11.17 -4.14 12.29
C HIS A 280 12.14 -2.95 12.29
N HIS A 281 12.93 -2.83 13.35
CA HIS A 281 13.81 -1.68 13.58
C HIS A 281 15.10 -2.10 14.32
N TYR A 282 16.08 -1.20 14.34
CA TYR A 282 17.38 -1.34 15.01
C TYR A 282 17.53 -0.42 16.24
N ILE A 283 16.41 0.09 16.76
CA ILE A 283 16.38 0.98 17.93
C ILE A 283 16.83 0.21 19.16
N SER A 284 17.71 0.81 19.97
CA SER A 284 18.17 0.22 21.23
C SER A 284 17.06 0.14 22.28
N GLY A 285 17.17 -0.81 23.23
CA GLY A 285 16.22 -0.91 24.34
C GLY A 285 16.04 0.39 25.15
N PRO A 286 17.12 1.11 25.52
CA PRO A 286 17.00 2.42 26.19
C PRO A 286 16.25 3.46 25.37
N MET A 287 16.48 3.53 24.05
CA MET A 287 15.79 4.47 23.18
C MET A 287 14.30 4.06 22.99
N ALA A 288 14.00 2.78 22.83
CA ALA A 288 12.62 2.29 22.78
C ALA A 288 11.84 2.64 24.05
N ALA A 289 12.46 2.48 25.24
CA ALA A 289 11.85 2.90 26.49
C ALA A 289 11.60 4.43 26.55
N ARG A 290 12.53 5.21 26.00
CA ARG A 290 12.39 6.67 25.91
C ARG A 290 11.27 7.10 24.98
N ILE A 291 11.10 6.45 23.81
CA ILE A 291 9.98 6.69 22.89
C ILE A 291 8.66 6.44 23.62
N ALA A 292 8.49 5.27 24.22
CA ALA A 292 7.28 4.91 24.95
C ALA A 292 6.95 5.91 26.09
N ALA A 293 7.96 6.38 26.81
CA ALA A 293 7.80 7.38 27.88
C ALA A 293 7.44 8.78 27.34
N SER A 294 7.89 9.14 26.14
CA SER A 294 7.67 10.44 25.51
C SER A 294 6.31 10.59 24.82
N LEU A 295 5.66 9.47 24.52
CA LEU A 295 4.41 9.42 23.74
C LEU A 295 3.27 8.76 24.53
N PRO A 296 2.91 9.28 25.72
CA PRO A 296 1.83 8.70 26.51
C PRO A 296 0.50 8.83 25.75
N GLY A 297 -0.22 7.70 25.60
CA GLY A 297 -1.51 7.66 24.92
C GLY A 297 -1.44 7.44 23.41
N VAL A 298 -0.25 7.37 22.83
CA VAL A 298 -0.04 6.92 21.45
C VAL A 298 0.17 5.40 21.47
N ASP A 299 -0.49 4.68 20.58
CA ASP A 299 -0.19 3.27 20.32
C ASP A 299 1.12 3.18 19.53
N VAL A 300 2.20 2.82 20.22
CA VAL A 300 3.55 2.73 19.61
C VAL A 300 3.92 1.27 19.42
N ASP A 301 4.04 0.85 18.16
CA ASP A 301 4.52 -0.47 17.80
C ASP A 301 6.06 -0.44 17.66
N LEU A 302 6.74 -1.16 18.52
CA LEU A 302 8.19 -1.35 18.56
C LEU A 302 8.54 -2.86 18.52
N SER A 303 7.68 -3.64 17.91
CA SER A 303 7.90 -5.08 17.73
C SER A 303 9.03 -5.38 16.73
N GLU A 304 9.45 -6.61 16.66
CA GLU A 304 10.42 -7.11 15.67
C GLU A 304 11.78 -6.38 15.68
N ARG A 305 12.27 -6.02 16.86
CA ARG A 305 13.60 -5.44 16.98
C ARG A 305 14.65 -6.39 16.40
N GLN A 306 15.44 -5.89 15.45
CA GLN A 306 16.51 -6.63 14.79
C GLN A 306 17.86 -6.44 15.51
N PRO A 307 18.79 -7.41 15.41
CA PRO A 307 20.16 -7.25 15.84
C PRO A 307 20.91 -6.26 14.94
N ASP A 308 21.85 -5.50 15.50
CA ASP A 308 22.56 -4.41 14.80
C ASP A 308 23.87 -4.88 14.13
N ASP A 309 24.09 -6.18 13.98
CA ASP A 309 25.28 -6.77 13.37
C ASP A 309 25.23 -6.82 11.83
N GLU A 310 24.06 -6.96 11.25
CA GLU A 310 23.81 -6.85 9.80
C GLU A 310 22.41 -6.25 9.59
N ARG A 311 22.36 -5.06 9.00
CA ARG A 311 21.09 -4.37 8.79
C ARG A 311 20.51 -4.72 7.43
N TYR A 312 19.20 -4.83 7.39
CA TYR A 312 18.41 -5.11 6.20
C TYR A 312 17.00 -4.54 6.35
N VAL A 313 16.36 -4.26 5.26
CA VAL A 313 14.93 -3.92 5.21
C VAL A 313 14.09 -5.20 5.22
N ALA A 314 12.86 -5.15 5.71
CA ALA A 314 12.04 -6.35 5.87
C ALA A 314 11.69 -7.01 4.53
N VAL A 315 11.56 -6.23 3.46
CA VAL A 315 11.19 -6.70 2.11
C VAL A 315 12.18 -6.18 1.09
N SER A 316 13.10 -7.04 0.66
CA SER A 316 14.09 -6.70 -0.36
C SER A 316 14.01 -7.60 -1.60
N GLU A 317 13.14 -8.61 -1.62
CA GLU A 317 12.97 -9.55 -2.73
C GLU A 317 11.50 -9.75 -3.10
#